data_1300671c2af41d9751a1997bb38f8be8
#
_entry.id   1300671c2af41d9751a1997bb38f8be8
#
_cell.length_a   1.000
_cell.length_b   1.000
_cell.length_c   1.000
_cell.angle_alpha   90.00
_cell.angle_beta   90.00
_cell.angle_gamma   90.00
#
_symmetry.space_group_name_H-M   'P 1'
#
loop_
_entity.id
_entity.type
_entity.pdbx_description
1 polymer ?
#
loop_
_entity_poly.entity_id
_entity_poly.type
_entity_poly.pdbx_seq_one_letter_code
_entity_poly.pdbx_strand_id
1 'polypeptide(L)'
;LLREKEKEYGHPIFLITDEPYREVAYNNVLIPYLPKYYDNTLVCYSYSKSFSLPGERIGYIVIPDEIVDFNMISASIGGAARVLTHVNAPALFQKVVARCADMPSDISVYEKNKELLYNGLIEAGFECTNPGGAFYLFPKALEDDEVAFCERAKKYDLLLVPGGDFGCPGYFRASYCISTETIKKS
;
A
#
# COMPACT_ATOMS: atom_id res chain seq x y z
N LEU A 1 2.49 -22.89 6.83
CA LEU A 1 1.03 -22.71 6.92
C LEU A 1 0.33 -22.97 5.59
N LEU A 2 0.56 -22.18 4.49
CA LEU A 2 -0.18 -22.35 3.22
C LEU A 2 0.03 -23.76 2.62
N ARG A 3 1.28 -24.23 2.50
CA ARG A 3 1.59 -25.59 2.01
C ARG A 3 0.98 -26.72 2.87
N GLU A 4 0.79 -26.51 4.15
CA GLU A 4 0.11 -27.45 5.04
C GLU A 4 -1.39 -27.47 4.77
N LYS A 5 -1.98 -26.28 4.58
CA LYS A 5 -3.40 -26.15 4.26
C LYS A 5 -3.76 -26.66 2.86
N GLU A 6 -2.89 -26.53 1.87
CA GLU A 6 -3.07 -27.17 0.56
C GLU A 6 -3.18 -28.69 0.70
N LYS A 7 -2.33 -29.29 1.52
CA LYS A 7 -2.40 -30.75 1.77
C LYS A 7 -3.67 -31.15 2.52
N GLU A 8 -4.08 -30.33 3.48
CA GLU A 8 -5.31 -30.57 4.27
C GLU A 8 -6.57 -30.47 3.40
N TYR A 9 -6.63 -29.46 2.52
CA TYR A 9 -7.82 -29.20 1.69
C TYR A 9 -7.81 -29.95 0.36
N GLY A 10 -6.67 -30.48 -0.06
CA GLY A 10 -6.53 -31.23 -1.30
C GLY A 10 -6.61 -30.40 -2.58
N HIS A 11 -6.39 -29.08 -2.48
CA HIS A 11 -6.35 -28.16 -3.62
C HIS A 11 -5.34 -27.03 -3.40
N PRO A 12 -4.85 -26.40 -4.49
CA PRO A 12 -3.96 -25.25 -4.40
C PRO A 12 -4.61 -24.06 -3.66
N ILE A 13 -3.77 -23.33 -2.90
CA ILE A 13 -4.14 -22.04 -2.29
C ILE A 13 -3.28 -20.98 -2.96
N PHE A 14 -3.89 -19.93 -3.51
CA PHE A 14 -3.17 -18.84 -4.13
C PHE A 14 -2.99 -17.67 -3.16
N LEU A 15 -1.77 -17.18 -3.06
CA LEU A 15 -1.44 -15.96 -2.35
C LEU A 15 -1.42 -14.81 -3.35
N ILE A 16 -2.22 -13.78 -3.13
CA ILE A 16 -2.19 -12.54 -3.90
C ILE A 16 -1.61 -11.47 -2.99
N THR A 17 -0.45 -10.91 -3.39
CA THR A 17 0.18 -9.81 -2.67
C THR A 17 0.04 -8.52 -3.45
N ASP A 18 -0.43 -7.45 -2.79
CA ASP A 18 -0.53 -6.10 -3.35
C ASP A 18 0.63 -5.26 -2.81
N GLU A 19 1.58 -4.92 -3.70
CA GLU A 19 2.88 -4.36 -3.32
C GLU A 19 3.15 -2.94 -3.87
N PRO A 20 2.19 -2.00 -3.91
CA PRO A 20 2.42 -0.66 -4.43
C PRO A 20 3.35 0.19 -3.55
N TYR A 21 3.62 -0.23 -2.32
CA TYR A 21 4.46 0.46 -1.34
C TYR A 21 5.85 -0.15 -1.18
N ARG A 22 6.24 -1.11 -2.02
CA ARG A 22 7.53 -1.83 -1.89
C ARG A 22 8.72 -0.90 -1.76
N GLU A 23 8.77 0.18 -2.55
CA GLU A 23 9.86 1.17 -2.55
C GLU A 23 9.67 2.27 -1.49
N VAL A 24 8.48 2.35 -0.87
CA VAL A 24 8.18 3.32 0.19
C VAL A 24 8.41 2.66 1.55
N ALA A 25 9.64 2.26 1.80
CA ALA A 25 10.08 1.61 3.03
C ALA A 25 11.27 2.40 3.63
N TYR A 26 11.24 2.62 4.94
CA TYR A 26 12.19 3.44 5.67
C TYR A 26 13.20 2.58 6.42
N ASN A 27 14.32 3.19 6.85
CA ASN A 27 15.31 2.54 7.70
C ASN A 27 15.84 1.20 7.15
N ASN A 28 15.97 1.09 5.82
CA ASN A 28 16.44 -0.13 5.14
C ASN A 28 15.62 -1.39 5.48
N VAL A 29 14.34 -1.25 5.75
CA VAL A 29 13.45 -2.39 5.95
C VAL A 29 13.46 -3.25 4.68
N LEU A 30 13.84 -4.52 4.84
CA LEU A 30 13.83 -5.49 3.76
C LEU A 30 12.40 -5.97 3.49
N ILE A 31 11.88 -5.66 2.31
CA ILE A 31 10.60 -6.21 1.85
C ILE A 31 10.87 -7.53 1.12
N PRO A 32 10.43 -8.68 1.67
CA PRO A 32 10.67 -9.96 1.03
C PRO A 32 9.92 -10.07 -0.30
N TYR A 33 10.51 -10.75 -1.29
CA TYR A 33 9.83 -11.12 -2.52
C TYR A 33 9.13 -12.47 -2.31
N LEU A 34 7.82 -12.44 -2.08
CA LEU A 34 7.05 -13.59 -1.61
C LEU A 34 7.05 -14.81 -2.54
N PRO A 35 7.14 -14.67 -3.89
CA PRO A 35 7.28 -15.84 -4.77
C PRO A 35 8.48 -16.74 -4.46
N LYS A 36 9.54 -16.20 -3.84
CA LYS A 36 10.70 -17.01 -3.38
C LYS A 36 10.37 -17.98 -2.23
N TYR A 37 9.27 -17.75 -1.54
CA TYR A 37 8.86 -18.54 -0.38
C TYR A 37 7.66 -19.43 -0.66
N TYR A 38 6.83 -19.05 -1.63
CA TYR A 38 5.62 -19.78 -1.98
C TYR A 38 5.29 -19.63 -3.47
N ASP A 39 5.32 -20.74 -4.20
CA ASP A 39 5.25 -20.78 -5.67
C ASP A 39 3.90 -20.26 -6.21
N ASN A 40 2.79 -20.57 -5.51
CA ASN A 40 1.44 -20.13 -5.88
C ASN A 40 1.17 -18.67 -5.45
N THR A 41 2.11 -17.76 -5.72
CA THR A 41 2.02 -16.34 -5.36
C THR A 41 1.90 -15.46 -6.61
N LEU A 42 0.85 -14.65 -6.66
CA LEU A 42 0.67 -13.57 -7.63
C LEU A 42 1.09 -12.26 -6.99
N VAL A 43 1.90 -11.45 -7.70
CA VAL A 43 2.31 -10.13 -7.21
C VAL A 43 1.61 -9.05 -8.02
N CYS A 44 0.77 -8.25 -7.37
CA CYS A 44 0.17 -7.05 -7.95
C CYS A 44 1.03 -5.84 -7.60
N TYR A 45 1.50 -5.12 -8.60
CA TYR A 45 2.32 -3.93 -8.41
C TYR A 45 1.73 -2.74 -9.15
N SER A 46 1.90 -1.56 -8.58
CA SER A 46 1.44 -0.29 -9.17
C SER A 46 2.49 0.80 -8.98
N TYR A 47 2.70 1.59 -10.03
CA TYR A 47 3.55 2.81 -9.99
C TYR A 47 2.85 4.02 -9.38
N SER A 48 1.65 3.83 -8.85
CA SER A 48 0.87 4.90 -8.21
C SER A 48 1.58 5.54 -7.02
N LYS A 49 2.47 4.81 -6.33
CA LYS A 49 3.15 5.25 -5.11
C LYS A 49 4.63 5.53 -5.36
N SER A 50 5.36 4.58 -5.92
CA SER A 50 6.80 4.71 -6.17
C SER A 50 7.16 5.86 -7.12
N PHE A 51 6.38 6.08 -8.18
CA PHE A 51 6.60 7.15 -9.15
C PHE A 51 5.57 8.28 -9.08
N SER A 52 4.70 8.29 -8.06
CA SER A 52 3.65 9.30 -7.91
C SER A 52 2.74 9.43 -9.16
N LEU A 53 2.41 8.29 -9.77
CA LEU A 53 1.60 8.20 -10.99
C LEU A 53 0.21 7.57 -10.74
N PRO A 54 -0.57 7.98 -9.71
CA PRO A 54 -1.85 7.34 -9.43
C PRO A 54 -2.90 7.60 -10.53
N GLY A 55 -2.85 8.77 -11.18
CA GLY A 55 -3.77 9.16 -12.25
C GLY A 55 -3.54 8.42 -13.56
N GLU A 56 -2.33 7.94 -13.80
CA GLU A 56 -1.92 7.33 -15.07
C GLU A 56 -2.32 5.87 -15.20
N ARG A 57 -2.82 5.27 -14.14
CA ARG A 57 -3.39 3.91 -14.11
C ARG A 57 -2.45 2.86 -14.69
N ILE A 58 -1.21 2.81 -14.19
CA ILE A 58 -0.18 1.88 -14.65
C ILE A 58 0.36 0.99 -13.52
N GLY A 59 0.42 -0.30 -13.79
CA GLY A 59 0.92 -1.34 -12.92
C GLY A 59 1.06 -2.65 -13.70
N TYR A 60 1.41 -3.72 -13.01
CA TYR A 60 1.53 -5.05 -13.59
C TYR A 60 1.19 -6.15 -12.58
N ILE A 61 0.93 -7.34 -13.08
CA ILE A 61 0.81 -8.56 -12.28
C ILE A 61 1.94 -9.50 -12.68
N VAL A 62 2.72 -9.97 -11.71
CA VAL A 62 3.69 -11.05 -11.90
C VAL A 62 3.00 -12.38 -11.65
N ILE A 63 3.14 -13.28 -12.63
CA ILE A 63 2.68 -14.66 -12.56
C ILE A 63 3.95 -15.52 -12.68
N PRO A 64 4.47 -16.10 -11.57
CA PRO A 64 5.65 -16.95 -11.65
C PRO A 64 5.42 -18.20 -12.51
N ASP A 65 6.45 -18.67 -13.21
CA ASP A 65 6.35 -19.84 -14.08
C ASP A 65 6.04 -21.12 -13.30
N GLU A 66 6.39 -21.16 -12.01
CA GLU A 66 6.20 -22.29 -11.11
C GLU A 66 4.77 -22.39 -10.53
N ILE A 67 3.91 -21.41 -10.78
CA ILE A 67 2.53 -21.40 -10.27
C ILE A 67 1.73 -22.57 -10.86
N VAL A 68 0.95 -23.22 -10.03
CA VAL A 68 0.05 -24.29 -10.50
C VAL A 68 -0.91 -23.74 -11.56
N ASP A 69 -1.10 -24.50 -12.64
CA ASP A 69 -1.99 -24.12 -13.75
C ASP A 69 -1.67 -22.77 -14.42
N PHE A 70 -0.39 -22.43 -14.58
CA PHE A 70 0.10 -21.16 -15.13
C PHE A 70 -0.69 -20.67 -16.35
N ASN A 71 -0.92 -21.54 -17.35
CA ASN A 71 -1.62 -21.16 -18.58
C ASN A 71 -3.09 -20.75 -18.31
N MET A 72 -3.75 -21.47 -17.43
CA MET A 72 -5.13 -21.17 -17.06
C MET A 72 -5.23 -19.89 -16.23
N ILE A 73 -4.32 -19.70 -15.27
CA ILE A 73 -4.23 -18.48 -14.44
C ILE A 73 -3.95 -17.25 -15.33
N SER A 74 -2.96 -17.36 -16.22
CA SER A 74 -2.58 -16.28 -17.15
C SER A 74 -3.74 -15.91 -18.09
N ALA A 75 -4.42 -16.90 -18.66
CA ALA A 75 -5.60 -16.68 -19.51
C ALA A 75 -6.76 -16.03 -18.73
N SER A 76 -6.98 -16.47 -17.49
CA SER A 76 -8.05 -15.95 -16.62
C SER A 76 -7.79 -14.49 -16.25
N ILE A 77 -6.55 -14.13 -15.90
CA ILE A 77 -6.18 -12.74 -15.59
C ILE A 77 -6.36 -11.85 -16.82
N GLY A 78 -5.90 -12.31 -18.01
CA GLY A 78 -6.10 -11.58 -19.26
C GLY A 78 -7.58 -11.42 -19.64
N GLY A 79 -8.40 -12.45 -19.37
CA GLY A 79 -9.86 -12.40 -19.54
C GLY A 79 -10.52 -11.40 -18.59
N ALA A 80 -10.17 -11.45 -17.31
CA ALA A 80 -10.67 -10.52 -16.29
C ALA A 80 -10.30 -9.07 -16.61
N ALA A 81 -9.06 -8.81 -17.05
CA ALA A 81 -8.62 -7.48 -17.46
C ALA A 81 -9.51 -6.90 -18.58
N ARG A 82 -9.90 -7.72 -19.57
CA ARG A 82 -10.80 -7.31 -20.64
C ARG A 82 -12.20 -7.00 -20.14
N VAL A 83 -12.76 -7.87 -19.29
CA VAL A 83 -14.11 -7.68 -18.72
C VAL A 83 -14.17 -6.41 -17.87
N LEU A 84 -13.11 -6.12 -17.12
CA LEU A 84 -12.98 -4.93 -16.27
C LEU A 84 -12.53 -3.68 -17.06
N THR A 85 -12.43 -3.76 -18.41
CA THR A 85 -12.01 -2.66 -19.29
C THR A 85 -10.56 -2.16 -19.08
N HIS A 86 -9.71 -2.92 -18.37
CA HIS A 86 -8.30 -2.61 -18.13
C HIS A 86 -7.37 -3.40 -19.06
N VAL A 87 -7.64 -3.36 -20.37
CA VAL A 87 -6.92 -4.19 -21.35
C VAL A 87 -5.44 -3.88 -21.42
N ASN A 88 -5.08 -2.59 -21.43
CA ASN A 88 -3.68 -2.14 -21.49
C ASN A 88 -3.53 -0.82 -20.73
N ALA A 89 -2.34 -0.65 -20.11
CA ALA A 89 -1.92 0.65 -19.61
C ALA A 89 -1.63 1.63 -20.78
N PRO A 90 -1.71 2.96 -20.57
CA PRO A 90 -1.39 3.95 -21.59
C PRO A 90 0.02 3.78 -22.16
N ALA A 91 0.15 3.67 -23.49
CA ALA A 91 1.41 3.36 -24.17
C ALA A 91 2.55 4.35 -23.86
N LEU A 92 2.23 5.63 -23.67
CA LEU A 92 3.20 6.65 -23.29
C LEU A 92 3.83 6.30 -21.93
N PHE A 93 3.01 6.00 -20.93
CA PHE A 93 3.47 5.70 -19.58
C PHE A 93 4.17 4.35 -19.48
N GLN A 94 3.82 3.37 -20.29
CA GLN A 94 4.62 2.15 -20.40
C GLN A 94 6.07 2.46 -20.81
N LYS A 95 6.27 3.36 -21.80
CA LYS A 95 7.61 3.79 -22.24
C LYS A 95 8.35 4.63 -21.21
N VAL A 96 7.63 5.51 -20.50
CA VAL A 96 8.21 6.31 -19.40
C VAL A 96 8.70 5.39 -18.29
N VAL A 97 7.84 4.51 -17.80
CA VAL A 97 8.18 3.56 -16.73
C VAL A 97 9.34 2.67 -17.12
N ALA A 98 9.36 2.14 -18.36
CA ALA A 98 10.46 1.31 -18.84
C ALA A 98 11.83 2.02 -18.84
N ARG A 99 11.85 3.36 -18.99
CA ARG A 99 13.07 4.16 -18.90
C ARG A 99 13.46 4.54 -17.46
N CYS A 100 12.51 4.53 -16.56
CA CYS A 100 12.69 4.94 -15.17
C CYS A 100 12.74 3.76 -14.20
N ALA A 101 12.63 2.51 -14.69
CA ALA A 101 12.50 1.32 -13.86
C ALA A 101 13.63 1.15 -12.82
N ASP A 102 14.85 1.56 -13.19
CA ASP A 102 16.03 1.47 -12.33
C ASP A 102 16.27 2.73 -11.47
N MET A 103 15.39 3.73 -11.57
CA MET A 103 15.52 4.96 -10.80
C MET A 103 14.95 4.76 -9.39
N PRO A 104 15.69 5.13 -8.34
CA PRO A 104 15.16 5.06 -6.99
C PRO A 104 14.04 6.09 -6.79
N SER A 105 13.01 5.70 -6.02
CA SER A 105 12.01 6.65 -5.54
C SER A 105 12.65 7.57 -4.49
N ASP A 106 12.43 8.87 -4.61
CA ASP A 106 12.82 9.80 -3.54
C ASP A 106 11.75 9.81 -2.44
N ILE A 107 12.01 9.08 -1.38
CA ILE A 107 11.14 8.95 -0.22
C ILE A 107 11.54 9.85 0.95
N SER A 108 12.60 10.65 0.80
CA SER A 108 13.18 11.46 1.89
C SER A 108 12.17 12.44 2.49
N VAL A 109 11.31 13.02 1.67
CA VAL A 109 10.24 13.93 2.12
C VAL A 109 9.21 13.17 2.96
N TYR A 110 8.84 11.95 2.56
CA TYR A 110 7.88 11.15 3.32
C TYR A 110 8.46 10.71 4.66
N GLU A 111 9.71 10.28 4.69
CA GLU A 111 10.38 9.91 5.94
C GLU A 111 10.45 11.08 6.92
N LYS A 112 10.85 12.25 6.45
CA LYS A 112 10.86 13.49 7.25
C LYS A 112 9.46 13.85 7.76
N ASN A 113 8.45 13.79 6.93
CA ASN A 113 7.07 14.10 7.30
C ASN A 113 6.52 13.08 8.30
N LYS A 114 6.88 11.80 8.13
CA LYS A 114 6.56 10.75 9.09
C LYS A 114 7.09 11.09 10.48
N GLU A 115 8.38 11.40 10.59
CA GLU A 115 9.00 11.73 11.88
C GLU A 115 8.35 12.97 12.53
N LEU A 116 8.09 14.00 11.75
CA LEU A 116 7.44 15.21 12.25
C LEU A 116 6.03 14.91 12.82
N LEU A 117 5.20 14.24 12.02
CA LEU A 117 3.82 13.95 12.43
C LEU A 117 3.76 12.93 13.57
N TYR A 118 4.61 11.88 13.51
CA TYR A 118 4.69 10.86 14.55
C TYR A 118 5.07 11.50 15.91
N ASN A 119 6.15 12.27 15.93
CA ASN A 119 6.61 12.90 17.17
C ASN A 119 5.57 13.89 17.72
N GLY A 120 4.95 14.70 16.86
CA GLY A 120 3.88 15.62 17.27
C GLY A 120 2.67 14.88 17.87
N LEU A 121 2.27 13.77 17.29
CA LEU A 121 1.18 12.94 17.83
C LEU A 121 1.55 12.33 19.19
N ILE A 122 2.76 11.82 19.36
CA ILE A 122 3.23 11.28 20.65
C ILE A 122 3.29 12.38 21.71
N GLU A 123 3.81 13.57 21.37
CA GLU A 123 3.85 14.72 22.27
C GLU A 123 2.44 15.20 22.66
N ALA A 124 1.47 15.08 21.73
CA ALA A 124 0.06 15.38 22.00
C ALA A 124 -0.67 14.27 22.78
N GLY A 125 0.00 13.18 23.13
CA GLY A 125 -0.54 12.10 23.96
C GLY A 125 -1.24 10.98 23.19
N PHE A 126 -1.11 10.92 21.86
CA PHE A 126 -1.67 9.81 21.08
C PHE A 126 -0.81 8.54 21.19
N GLU A 127 -1.46 7.39 21.21
CA GLU A 127 -0.82 6.10 21.02
C GLU A 127 -0.72 5.81 19.53
N CYS A 128 0.48 5.63 19.02
CA CYS A 128 0.72 5.35 17.59
C CYS A 128 1.93 4.45 17.41
N THR A 129 1.82 3.48 16.48
CA THR A 129 2.98 2.69 16.03
C THR A 129 3.78 3.49 15.01
N ASN A 130 5.12 3.52 15.16
CA ASN A 130 6.00 4.11 14.15
C ASN A 130 6.14 3.15 12.96
N PRO A 131 5.61 3.47 11.76
CA PRO A 131 5.63 2.55 10.64
C PRO A 131 6.99 2.50 9.95
N GLY A 132 7.37 1.30 9.48
CA GLY A 132 8.56 1.09 8.66
C GLY A 132 8.38 1.38 7.18
N GLY A 133 7.20 1.83 6.74
CA GLY A 133 6.91 2.10 5.33
C GLY A 133 5.55 2.76 5.11
N ALA A 134 5.15 2.86 3.83
CA ALA A 134 3.97 3.58 3.35
C ALA A 134 4.03 5.09 3.69
N PHE A 135 2.89 5.78 3.76
CA PHE A 135 2.82 7.20 4.14
C PHE A 135 1.57 7.51 4.98
N TYR A 136 1.23 6.57 5.86
CA TYR A 136 0.12 6.72 6.80
C TYR A 136 0.59 6.43 8.22
N LEU A 137 0.10 7.23 9.16
CA LEU A 137 0.06 6.88 10.57
C LEU A 137 -1.34 6.38 10.93
N PHE A 138 -1.41 5.51 11.94
CA PHE A 138 -2.67 4.91 12.38
C PHE A 138 -2.80 5.03 13.91
N PRO A 139 -2.97 6.25 14.43
CA PRO A 139 -3.07 6.50 15.85
C PRO A 139 -4.40 6.03 16.42
N LYS A 140 -4.40 5.69 17.71
CA LYS A 140 -5.61 5.50 18.48
C LYS A 140 -6.28 6.86 18.72
N ALA A 141 -7.59 6.93 18.51
CA ALA A 141 -8.35 8.14 18.83
C ALA A 141 -8.36 8.38 20.34
N LEU A 142 -8.41 9.65 20.74
CA LEU A 142 -8.50 10.03 22.17
C LEU A 142 -9.89 9.81 22.77
N GLU A 143 -10.81 9.33 21.98
CA GLU A 143 -12.21 9.08 22.31
C GLU A 143 -12.63 7.72 21.75
N ASP A 144 -13.65 7.10 22.38
CA ASP A 144 -14.15 5.79 21.98
C ASP A 144 -14.83 5.82 20.59
N ASP A 145 -15.42 6.97 20.20
CA ASP A 145 -16.05 7.19 18.90
C ASP A 145 -15.07 7.89 17.95
N GLU A 146 -14.32 7.11 17.19
CA GLU A 146 -13.35 7.62 16.21
C GLU A 146 -14.02 8.38 15.05
N VAL A 147 -15.29 8.09 14.75
CA VAL A 147 -16.04 8.80 13.70
C VAL A 147 -16.35 10.22 14.16
N ALA A 148 -16.89 10.36 15.37
CA ALA A 148 -17.15 11.67 15.97
C ALA A 148 -15.85 12.46 16.17
N PHE A 149 -14.73 11.78 16.54
CA PHE A 149 -13.42 12.39 16.63
C PHE A 149 -12.98 12.96 15.26
N CYS A 150 -13.04 12.18 14.18
CA CYS A 150 -12.68 12.61 12.84
C CYS A 150 -13.58 13.76 12.34
N GLU A 151 -14.87 13.73 12.65
CA GLU A 151 -15.79 14.83 12.29
C GLU A 151 -15.45 16.13 13.04
N ARG A 152 -15.03 16.05 14.32
CA ARG A 152 -14.57 17.24 15.04
C ARG A 152 -13.26 17.78 14.50
N ALA A 153 -12.35 16.92 14.07
CA ALA A 153 -11.07 17.32 13.48
C ALA A 153 -11.26 18.24 12.25
N LYS A 154 -12.35 18.07 11.51
CA LYS A 154 -12.68 18.94 10.35
C LYS A 154 -12.87 20.40 10.72
N LYS A 155 -13.25 20.72 11.99
CA LYS A 155 -13.35 22.10 12.47
C LYS A 155 -12.00 22.82 12.56
N TYR A 156 -10.92 22.03 12.48
CA TYR A 156 -9.54 22.50 12.50
C TYR A 156 -8.84 22.26 11.16
N ASP A 157 -9.62 22.04 10.08
CA ASP A 157 -9.15 21.73 8.72
C ASP A 157 -8.35 20.42 8.64
N LEU A 158 -8.52 19.51 9.59
CA LEU A 158 -7.89 18.18 9.59
C LEU A 158 -8.83 17.14 9.00
N LEU A 159 -8.42 16.55 7.86
CA LEU A 159 -9.14 15.47 7.19
C LEU A 159 -8.52 14.12 7.57
N LEU A 160 -9.15 13.45 8.51
CA LEU A 160 -8.77 12.14 9.02
C LEU A 160 -9.77 11.07 8.55
N VAL A 161 -9.33 9.82 8.45
CA VAL A 161 -10.21 8.71 8.05
C VAL A 161 -10.41 7.77 9.24
N PRO A 162 -11.68 7.49 9.64
CA PRO A 162 -11.96 6.57 10.74
C PRO A 162 -11.39 5.18 10.53
N GLY A 163 -10.89 4.57 11.58
CA GLY A 163 -10.25 3.25 11.53
C GLY A 163 -11.23 2.10 11.31
N GLY A 164 -12.50 2.29 11.64
CA GLY A 164 -13.56 1.31 11.39
C GLY A 164 -13.64 0.88 9.93
N ASP A 165 -13.39 1.78 8.97
CA ASP A 165 -13.33 1.50 7.53
C ASP A 165 -12.20 0.51 7.16
N PHE A 166 -11.22 0.33 8.04
CA PHE A 166 -10.09 -0.58 7.92
C PHE A 166 -10.16 -1.77 8.89
N GLY A 167 -11.32 -2.01 9.48
CA GLY A 167 -11.53 -3.07 10.48
C GLY A 167 -10.85 -2.82 11.83
N CYS A 168 -10.50 -1.56 12.13
CA CYS A 168 -9.82 -1.17 13.37
C CYS A 168 -10.54 0.00 14.07
N PRO A 169 -11.74 -0.24 14.65
CA PRO A 169 -12.48 0.80 15.36
C PRO A 169 -11.67 1.36 16.54
N GLY A 170 -11.92 2.60 16.91
CA GLY A 170 -11.16 3.33 17.93
C GLY A 170 -9.84 3.92 17.45
N TYR A 171 -9.51 3.81 16.15
CA TYR A 171 -8.32 4.38 15.53
C TYR A 171 -8.69 5.32 14.40
N PHE A 172 -7.72 6.07 13.88
CA PHE A 172 -7.89 6.85 12.66
C PHE A 172 -6.63 6.81 11.80
N ARG A 173 -6.79 7.02 10.50
CA ARG A 173 -5.69 7.12 9.57
C ARG A 173 -5.37 8.58 9.25
N ALA A 174 -4.11 8.97 9.44
CA ALA A 174 -3.55 10.25 9.04
C ALA A 174 -2.50 10.05 7.93
N SER A 175 -2.62 10.78 6.82
CA SER A 175 -1.67 10.75 5.72
C SER A 175 -0.59 11.81 5.90
N TYR A 176 0.67 11.44 5.65
CA TYR A 176 1.79 12.38 5.63
C TYR A 176 2.42 12.59 4.24
N CYS A 177 1.73 12.15 3.16
CA CYS A 177 2.15 12.44 1.78
C CYS A 177 1.67 13.81 1.28
N ILE A 178 1.88 14.82 2.11
CA ILE A 178 1.53 16.24 1.87
C ILE A 178 2.76 17.11 2.11
N SER A 179 2.65 18.43 1.92
CA SER A 179 3.78 19.31 2.15
C SER A 179 4.22 19.32 3.62
N THR A 180 5.53 19.43 3.86
CA THR A 180 6.08 19.53 5.21
C THR A 180 5.51 20.74 5.98
N GLU A 181 5.16 21.83 5.29
CA GLU A 181 4.53 22.99 5.90
C GLU A 181 3.12 22.69 6.41
N THR A 182 2.35 21.88 5.66
CA THR A 182 1.02 21.44 6.09
C THR A 182 1.13 20.54 7.32
N ILE A 183 2.08 19.61 7.34
CA ILE A 183 2.35 18.77 8.52
C ILE A 183 2.65 19.60 9.77
N LYS A 184 3.44 20.68 9.64
CA LYS A 184 3.76 21.54 10.79
C LYS A 184 2.60 22.37 11.32
N LYS A 185 1.56 22.54 10.52
CA LYS A 185 0.37 23.31 10.89
C LYS A 185 -0.74 22.42 11.46
N SER A 186 -0.67 21.11 11.22
CA SER A 186 -1.63 20.14 11.71
C SER A 186 -1.37 19.74 13.16
#